data_747c80c79f6a68d2fd50f63b7064c3ea
#
_entry.id   747c80c79f6a68d2fd50f63b7064c3ea
#
_cell.length_a   1.000
_cell.length_b   1.000
_cell.length_c   1.000
_cell.angle_alpha   90.00
_cell.angle_beta   90.00
_cell.angle_gamma   90.00
#
_symmetry.space_group_name_H-M   'P 1'
#
loop_
_entity.id
_entity.type
_entity.pdbx_description
1 polymer ?
#
loop_
_entity_poly.entity_id
_entity_poly.type
_entity_poly.pdbx_seq_one_letter_code
_entity_poly.pdbx_strand_id
1 'polypeptide(L)'
;MKRLLLVPLLWATAAHATPAQDYRQYCESCHGLNRIGATGPALLPESLGRIKPDEVRKVIEQGRPASQMAAFSAQLSAAQMDGLAQFLQQPPDSPATWNEHDIRTSHSVLADLRQLPSTPQHHADPLNLFVVVESGDHHMDILDGDTFAVLDRFPTHFAVHGGPKFSPDGRFVYFASRDGWISQYDLHNLTLIAEIRVGLNTRNLAVSKDGRWVLAGNYLPGNLVLLDARDLSLVKTLDTGSRVSAVYTAPPRNSFIVALKDVNKVWELSYADARPSFEPRRIPAQDVLDDFSFSPDYRQLIATSRKAGGGQVIDLDSGRVVTDIPLSGMPHLGSGTYWQRNGQWVFATPNISKGQISVIDLKTWSLIKQIPTLGPGFFMRSHVNSRYVWSDVFFGPDNDAIHLIDKQTLEIAHTLRPVPGKTAAHVEFTRDGRYVLLSIWATEGALIVYDSQTLEEVKRIPMNKPSGKYNVGNKVEFAEGTSH
;
A
#
# COMPACT_ATOMS: atom_id res chain seq x y z
N MET A 1 39.70 59.86 -47.31
CA MET A 1 38.44 59.14 -47.14
C MET A 1 38.75 57.82 -46.45
N LYS A 2 38.52 57.75 -45.14
CA LYS A 2 38.66 56.50 -44.35
C LYS A 2 37.31 55.79 -44.28
N ARG A 3 37.19 54.59 -44.89
CA ARG A 3 36.01 53.76 -44.77
C ARG A 3 36.03 53.02 -43.44
N LEU A 4 35.12 53.31 -42.55
CA LEU A 4 34.85 52.52 -41.34
C LEU A 4 34.09 51.22 -41.78
N LEU A 5 34.74 50.07 -41.54
CA LEU A 5 34.06 48.78 -41.61
C LEU A 5 33.32 48.51 -40.33
N LEU A 6 31.99 48.58 -40.37
CA LEU A 6 31.12 48.09 -39.25
C LEU A 6 31.11 46.53 -39.35
N VAL A 7 31.66 45.87 -38.34
CA VAL A 7 31.51 44.41 -38.10
C VAL A 7 30.24 44.21 -37.31
N PRO A 8 29.24 43.49 -37.83
CA PRO A 8 28.04 43.17 -37.02
C PRO A 8 28.44 42.14 -35.93
N LEU A 9 28.23 42.51 -34.67
CA LEU A 9 28.28 41.61 -33.53
C LEU A 9 27.06 40.69 -33.60
N LEU A 10 27.26 39.46 -34.09
CA LEU A 10 26.27 38.40 -33.98
C LEU A 10 26.20 37.96 -32.51
N TRP A 11 25.16 38.41 -31.81
CA TRP A 11 24.80 37.86 -30.51
C TRP A 11 24.28 36.43 -30.73
N ALA A 12 25.10 35.43 -30.45
CA ALA A 12 24.66 34.04 -30.34
C ALA A 12 23.77 33.95 -29.08
N THR A 13 22.45 33.96 -29.27
CA THR A 13 21.54 33.55 -28.20
C THR A 13 21.80 32.06 -27.92
N ALA A 14 22.39 31.78 -26.78
CA ALA A 14 22.48 30.40 -26.30
C ALA A 14 21.07 29.85 -26.20
N ALA A 15 20.72 28.95 -27.09
CA ALA A 15 19.44 28.24 -27.01
C ALA A 15 19.45 27.40 -25.71
N HIS A 16 18.68 27.83 -24.73
CA HIS A 16 18.50 27.03 -23.51
C HIS A 16 17.83 25.72 -23.90
N ALA A 17 18.33 24.61 -23.39
CA ALA A 17 17.70 23.30 -23.59
C ALA A 17 16.25 23.34 -23.09
N THR A 18 15.35 22.72 -23.84
CA THR A 18 13.95 22.59 -23.41
C THR A 18 13.84 21.57 -22.26
N PRO A 19 12.83 21.65 -21.40
CA PRO A 19 12.64 20.65 -20.32
C PRO A 19 12.58 19.20 -20.84
N ALA A 20 12.05 18.99 -22.05
CA ALA A 20 12.04 17.69 -22.68
C ALA A 20 13.47 17.20 -23.09
N GLN A 21 14.35 18.13 -23.49
CA GLN A 21 15.75 17.82 -23.77
C GLN A 21 16.53 17.54 -22.49
N ASP A 22 16.31 18.33 -21.44
CA ASP A 22 16.90 18.10 -20.12
C ASP A 22 16.45 16.74 -19.56
N TYR A 23 15.17 16.37 -19.70
CA TYR A 23 14.67 15.05 -19.32
C TYR A 23 15.41 13.92 -20.04
N ARG A 24 15.53 13.99 -21.36
CA ARG A 24 16.26 12.97 -22.15
C ARG A 24 17.70 12.84 -21.73
N GLN A 25 18.35 13.96 -21.45
CA GLN A 25 19.77 13.97 -21.10
C GLN A 25 20.05 13.44 -19.70
N TYR A 26 19.21 13.78 -18.69
CA TYR A 26 19.54 13.55 -17.30
C TYR A 26 18.64 12.51 -16.60
N CYS A 27 17.45 12.25 -17.11
CA CYS A 27 16.43 11.47 -16.41
C CYS A 27 16.03 10.17 -17.13
N GLU A 28 16.04 10.16 -18.47
CA GLU A 28 15.49 9.07 -19.30
C GLU A 28 16.16 7.73 -19.05
N SER A 29 17.48 7.69 -18.81
CA SER A 29 18.21 6.44 -18.56
C SER A 29 17.68 5.64 -17.39
N CYS A 30 17.15 6.33 -16.36
CA CYS A 30 16.57 5.70 -15.17
C CYS A 30 15.03 5.68 -15.19
N HIS A 31 14.40 6.73 -15.72
CA HIS A 31 12.95 6.87 -15.70
C HIS A 31 12.23 6.50 -17.00
N GLY A 32 12.99 5.99 -17.96
CA GLY A 32 12.50 5.43 -19.21
C GLY A 32 12.07 6.45 -20.25
N LEU A 33 12.07 6.03 -21.52
CA LEU A 33 11.49 6.77 -22.61
C LEU A 33 10.00 7.04 -22.31
N ASN A 34 9.52 8.23 -22.65
CA ASN A 34 8.14 8.65 -22.35
C ASN A 34 7.78 8.65 -20.85
N ARG A 35 8.75 8.64 -19.96
CA ARG A 35 8.56 8.72 -18.50
C ARG A 35 7.81 7.54 -17.87
N ILE A 36 7.79 6.38 -18.54
CA ILE A 36 7.05 5.19 -18.07
C ILE A 36 7.79 4.36 -17.00
N GLY A 37 8.97 4.80 -16.58
CA GLY A 37 9.84 4.09 -15.64
C GLY A 37 10.74 3.03 -16.30
N ALA A 38 11.86 2.76 -15.65
CA ALA A 38 12.82 1.69 -15.98
C ALA A 38 13.43 1.20 -14.65
N THR A 39 14.70 1.51 -14.35
CA THR A 39 15.30 1.28 -13.02
C THR A 39 14.72 2.23 -11.96
N GLY A 40 14.28 3.44 -12.36
CA GLY A 40 13.53 4.37 -11.55
C GLY A 40 12.02 4.32 -11.87
N PRO A 41 11.16 4.86 -10.98
CA PRO A 41 9.71 4.81 -11.16
C PRO A 41 9.24 5.66 -12.34
N ALA A 42 8.00 5.41 -12.79
CA ALA A 42 7.34 6.25 -13.78
C ALA A 42 7.17 7.68 -13.26
N LEU A 43 7.50 8.68 -14.10
CA LEU A 43 7.34 10.10 -13.85
C LEU A 43 6.16 10.68 -14.65
N LEU A 44 5.00 10.06 -14.48
CA LEU A 44 3.75 10.47 -15.12
C LEU A 44 2.91 11.31 -14.14
N PRO A 45 2.06 12.23 -14.61
CA PRO A 45 1.18 13.01 -13.73
C PRO A 45 0.38 12.14 -12.76
N GLU A 46 -0.11 11.00 -13.22
CA GLU A 46 -0.87 10.04 -12.41
C GLU A 46 -0.02 9.42 -11.30
N SER A 47 1.27 9.19 -11.54
CA SER A 47 2.23 8.68 -10.56
C SER A 47 2.67 9.77 -9.58
N LEU A 48 2.75 11.01 -10.04
CA LEU A 48 3.19 12.18 -9.28
C LEU A 48 2.05 12.94 -8.58
N GLY A 49 0.79 12.57 -8.81
CA GLY A 49 -0.40 13.33 -8.38
C GLY A 49 -0.55 13.59 -6.86
N ARG A 50 0.35 13.04 -6.03
CA ARG A 50 0.44 13.33 -4.59
C ARG A 50 1.64 14.19 -4.21
N ILE A 51 2.52 14.50 -5.17
CA ILE A 51 3.77 15.25 -4.97
C ILE A 51 3.59 16.59 -5.65
N LYS A 52 3.72 17.67 -4.88
CA LYS A 52 3.65 19.03 -5.43
C LYS A 52 4.86 19.34 -6.31
N PRO A 53 4.74 20.23 -7.31
CA PRO A 53 5.86 20.62 -8.18
C PRO A 53 7.11 21.06 -7.39
N ASP A 54 6.95 21.81 -6.31
CA ASP A 54 8.07 22.23 -5.45
C ASP A 54 8.80 21.06 -4.78
N GLU A 55 8.04 20.01 -4.42
CA GLU A 55 8.64 18.79 -3.86
C GLU A 55 9.37 17.99 -4.95
N VAL A 56 8.81 17.94 -6.17
CA VAL A 56 9.49 17.34 -7.34
C VAL A 56 10.79 18.09 -7.61
N ARG A 57 10.77 19.42 -7.65
CA ARG A 57 11.95 20.26 -7.81
C ARG A 57 13.01 19.95 -6.75
N LYS A 58 12.60 19.88 -5.48
CA LYS A 58 13.50 19.55 -4.36
C LYS A 58 14.16 18.18 -4.52
N VAL A 59 13.41 17.18 -5.01
CA VAL A 59 13.96 15.84 -5.29
C VAL A 59 14.99 15.91 -6.42
N ILE A 60 14.74 16.67 -7.49
CA ILE A 60 15.70 16.84 -8.58
C ILE A 60 16.98 17.53 -8.04
N GLU A 61 16.82 18.57 -7.22
CA GLU A 61 17.92 19.34 -6.65
C GLU A 61 18.82 18.51 -5.71
N GLN A 62 18.21 17.73 -4.80
CA GLN A 62 18.87 17.10 -3.66
C GLN A 62 19.06 15.58 -3.81
N GLY A 63 18.41 14.97 -4.81
CA GLY A 63 18.34 13.52 -4.93
C GLY A 63 17.45 12.89 -3.84
N ARG A 64 17.55 11.58 -3.71
CA ARG A 64 16.93 10.81 -2.64
C ARG A 64 17.98 10.01 -1.89
N PRO A 65 18.20 10.28 -0.60
CA PRO A 65 19.08 9.45 0.23
C PRO A 65 18.70 7.97 0.14
N ALA A 66 19.70 7.10 0.22
CA ALA A 66 19.57 5.65 0.16
C ALA A 66 18.88 5.12 -1.13
N SER A 67 18.92 5.89 -2.22
CA SER A 67 18.45 5.46 -3.54
C SER A 67 19.47 5.83 -4.63
N GLN A 68 19.26 5.31 -5.85
CA GLN A 68 20.09 5.67 -7.01
C GLN A 68 19.75 7.04 -7.61
N MET A 69 18.74 7.75 -7.07
CA MET A 69 18.38 9.11 -7.51
C MET A 69 19.38 10.13 -7.01
N ALA A 70 20.34 10.46 -7.85
CA ALA A 70 21.37 11.46 -7.56
C ALA A 70 20.80 12.89 -7.46
N ALA A 71 21.55 13.79 -6.81
CA ALA A 71 21.27 15.22 -6.83
C ALA A 71 21.78 15.83 -8.16
N PHE A 72 20.97 16.71 -8.77
CA PHE A 72 21.31 17.35 -10.04
C PHE A 72 21.62 18.85 -9.92
N SER A 73 21.74 19.39 -8.70
CA SER A 73 22.06 20.80 -8.45
C SER A 73 23.41 21.26 -9.03
N ALA A 74 24.34 20.33 -9.27
CA ALA A 74 25.63 20.63 -9.91
C ALA A 74 25.53 20.66 -11.45
N GLN A 75 24.53 20.01 -12.07
CA GLN A 75 24.38 19.85 -13.51
C GLN A 75 23.28 20.74 -14.09
N LEU A 76 22.26 21.09 -13.30
CA LEU A 76 21.08 21.84 -13.72
C LEU A 76 20.99 23.15 -12.97
N SER A 77 20.69 24.23 -13.69
CA SER A 77 20.33 25.50 -13.09
C SER A 77 18.96 25.46 -12.38
N ALA A 78 18.67 26.40 -11.51
CA ALA A 78 17.37 26.53 -10.86
C ALA A 78 16.22 26.58 -11.86
N ALA A 79 16.36 27.36 -12.94
CA ALA A 79 15.36 27.48 -13.99
C ALA A 79 15.10 26.17 -14.75
N GLN A 80 16.14 25.36 -14.99
CA GLN A 80 15.99 24.03 -15.60
C GLN A 80 15.27 23.06 -14.66
N MET A 81 15.61 23.06 -13.36
CA MET A 81 14.93 22.23 -12.36
C MET A 81 13.45 22.60 -12.21
N ASP A 82 13.13 23.90 -12.21
CA ASP A 82 11.74 24.40 -12.20
C ASP A 82 10.98 23.97 -13.48
N GLY A 83 11.63 24.13 -14.64
CA GLY A 83 11.09 23.69 -15.92
C GLY A 83 10.83 22.18 -15.97
N LEU A 84 11.75 21.36 -15.47
CA LEU A 84 11.58 19.90 -15.37
C LEU A 84 10.43 19.55 -14.41
N ALA A 85 10.35 20.18 -13.25
CA ALA A 85 9.29 19.92 -12.28
C ALA A 85 7.89 20.21 -12.87
N GLN A 86 7.75 21.27 -13.65
CA GLN A 86 6.53 21.61 -14.37
C GLN A 86 6.25 20.64 -15.52
N PHE A 87 7.27 20.31 -16.33
CA PHE A 87 7.18 19.37 -17.44
C PHE A 87 6.67 18.00 -16.99
N LEU A 88 7.13 17.50 -15.85
CA LEU A 88 6.72 16.22 -15.31
C LEU A 88 5.24 16.19 -14.86
N GLN A 89 4.61 17.33 -14.64
CA GLN A 89 3.17 17.45 -14.35
C GLN A 89 2.30 17.48 -15.62
N GLN A 90 2.90 17.59 -16.79
CA GLN A 90 2.17 17.57 -18.06
C GLN A 90 2.03 16.13 -18.57
N PRO A 91 0.94 15.77 -19.27
CA PRO A 91 0.84 14.50 -19.96
C PRO A 91 2.01 14.31 -20.93
N PRO A 92 2.47 13.08 -21.16
CA PRO A 92 3.44 12.81 -22.23
C PRO A 92 2.81 13.01 -23.62
N ASP A 93 3.64 13.26 -24.61
CA ASP A 93 3.20 13.49 -26.02
C ASP A 93 2.44 12.27 -26.59
N SER A 94 2.80 11.06 -26.14
CA SER A 94 2.10 9.84 -26.46
C SER A 94 1.51 9.25 -25.18
N PRO A 95 0.29 8.67 -25.22
CA PRO A 95 -0.29 8.00 -24.06
C PRO A 95 0.64 6.94 -23.51
N ALA A 96 0.83 6.92 -22.19
CA ALA A 96 1.59 5.89 -21.54
C ALA A 96 0.82 4.56 -21.60
N THR A 97 1.39 3.56 -22.25
CA THR A 97 0.79 2.24 -22.43
C THR A 97 1.65 1.17 -21.77
N TRP A 98 0.99 0.12 -21.28
CA TRP A 98 1.61 -1.08 -20.76
C TRP A 98 0.67 -2.24 -21.06
N ASN A 99 1.00 -3.01 -22.09
CA ASN A 99 0.11 -4.04 -22.64
C ASN A 99 0.58 -5.45 -22.23
N GLU A 100 -0.12 -6.50 -22.68
CA GLU A 100 0.21 -7.89 -22.34
C GLU A 100 1.62 -8.31 -22.82
N HIS A 101 2.09 -7.78 -23.94
CA HIS A 101 3.44 -8.05 -24.40
C HIS A 101 4.48 -7.49 -23.44
N ASP A 102 4.28 -6.24 -22.99
CA ASP A 102 5.16 -5.59 -22.01
C ASP A 102 5.18 -6.36 -20.68
N ILE A 103 3.98 -6.78 -20.22
CA ILE A 103 3.81 -7.59 -18.99
C ILE A 103 4.61 -8.89 -19.12
N ARG A 104 4.40 -9.67 -20.20
CA ARG A 104 5.10 -10.95 -20.41
C ARG A 104 6.61 -10.79 -20.55
N THR A 105 7.06 -9.74 -21.22
CA THR A 105 8.49 -9.47 -21.41
C THR A 105 9.18 -9.08 -20.10
N SER A 106 8.47 -8.46 -19.16
CA SER A 106 9.00 -8.09 -17.85
C SER A 106 9.10 -9.25 -16.85
N HIS A 107 8.50 -10.39 -17.17
CA HIS A 107 8.43 -11.54 -16.27
C HIS A 107 9.82 -12.20 -16.11
N SER A 108 10.22 -12.43 -14.87
CA SER A 108 11.46 -13.09 -14.49
C SER A 108 11.23 -14.12 -13.40
N VAL A 109 11.65 -15.36 -13.64
CA VAL A 109 11.73 -16.41 -12.61
C VAL A 109 13.18 -16.45 -12.11
N LEU A 110 13.37 -16.15 -10.84
CA LEU A 110 14.68 -15.96 -10.20
C LEU A 110 15.15 -17.21 -9.49
N ALA A 111 14.21 -18.05 -9.02
CA ALA A 111 14.50 -19.33 -8.39
C ALA A 111 13.49 -20.41 -8.84
N ASP A 112 13.96 -21.61 -9.11
CA ASP A 112 13.11 -22.74 -9.47
C ASP A 112 12.57 -23.42 -8.19
N LEU A 113 11.28 -23.26 -7.93
CA LEU A 113 10.59 -23.83 -6.77
C LEU A 113 10.73 -25.35 -6.65
N ARG A 114 10.97 -26.07 -7.75
CA ARG A 114 11.16 -27.54 -7.74
C ARG A 114 12.51 -27.95 -7.13
N GLN A 115 13.44 -27.01 -7.05
CA GLN A 115 14.78 -27.23 -6.47
C GLN A 115 14.86 -26.76 -5.01
N LEU A 116 13.87 -26.01 -4.53
CA LEU A 116 13.85 -25.48 -3.18
C LEU A 116 13.17 -26.48 -2.21
N PRO A 117 13.71 -26.63 -0.99
CA PRO A 117 13.06 -27.42 0.06
C PRO A 117 11.62 -26.95 0.32
N SER A 118 10.72 -27.89 0.57
CA SER A 118 9.34 -27.57 0.96
C SER A 118 9.22 -27.20 2.44
N THR A 119 10.20 -27.59 3.25
CA THR A 119 10.26 -27.28 4.69
C THR A 119 11.06 -26.03 4.95
N PRO A 120 10.74 -25.25 6.00
CA PRO A 120 11.51 -24.07 6.37
C PRO A 120 13.00 -24.36 6.58
N GLN A 121 13.85 -23.47 6.08
CA GLN A 121 15.31 -23.56 6.24
C GLN A 121 15.81 -22.65 7.39
N HIS A 122 14.91 -22.19 8.22
CA HIS A 122 15.16 -21.45 9.47
C HIS A 122 14.42 -22.12 10.64
N HIS A 123 14.72 -21.70 11.87
CA HIS A 123 14.15 -22.30 13.08
C HIS A 123 12.95 -21.52 13.65
N ALA A 124 12.61 -20.35 13.07
CA ALA A 124 11.46 -19.55 13.49
C ALA A 124 10.13 -20.24 13.15
N ASP A 125 9.07 -19.99 13.93
CA ASP A 125 7.71 -20.39 13.57
C ASP A 125 7.27 -19.65 12.28
N PRO A 126 7.03 -20.37 11.16
CA PRO A 126 6.67 -19.73 9.90
C PRO A 126 5.41 -18.86 9.97
N LEU A 127 4.46 -19.25 10.85
CA LEU A 127 3.24 -18.46 11.05
C LEU A 127 3.39 -17.28 12.02
N ASN A 128 4.52 -17.22 12.75
CA ASN A 128 4.84 -16.05 13.58
C ASN A 128 5.91 -15.13 12.95
N LEU A 129 6.26 -15.34 11.69
CA LEU A 129 7.12 -14.40 10.97
C LEU A 129 6.43 -13.06 10.74
N PHE A 130 7.24 -12.00 10.69
CA PHE A 130 6.82 -10.68 10.25
C PHE A 130 7.49 -10.30 8.93
N VAL A 131 6.71 -9.77 8.03
CA VAL A 131 7.20 -9.09 6.83
C VAL A 131 7.12 -7.58 7.08
N VAL A 132 8.26 -6.91 7.08
CA VAL A 132 8.40 -5.49 7.39
C VAL A 132 8.84 -4.72 6.15
N VAL A 133 8.17 -3.62 5.84
CA VAL A 133 8.51 -2.76 4.72
C VAL A 133 9.33 -1.57 5.21
N GLU A 134 10.61 -1.51 4.86
CA GLU A 134 11.46 -0.33 5.05
C GLU A 134 11.32 0.62 3.86
N SER A 135 10.45 1.62 3.98
CA SER A 135 10.19 2.56 2.87
C SER A 135 11.28 3.62 2.70
N GLY A 136 12.22 3.73 3.64
CA GLY A 136 13.29 4.73 3.62
C GLY A 136 14.37 4.43 2.58
N ASP A 137 14.64 3.17 2.33
CA ASP A 137 15.66 2.71 1.38
C ASP A 137 15.20 1.56 0.47
N HIS A 138 13.89 1.33 0.41
CA HIS A 138 13.25 0.32 -0.45
C HIS A 138 13.74 -1.10 -0.16
N HIS A 139 13.70 -1.51 1.12
CA HIS A 139 13.97 -2.88 1.55
C HIS A 139 12.75 -3.51 2.20
N MET A 140 12.80 -4.81 2.30
CA MET A 140 11.89 -5.62 3.08
C MET A 140 12.70 -6.51 4.01
N ASP A 141 12.24 -6.62 5.27
CA ASP A 141 12.84 -7.48 6.28
C ASP A 141 11.90 -8.62 6.64
N ILE A 142 12.46 -9.78 6.87
CA ILE A 142 11.78 -10.93 7.46
C ILE A 142 12.27 -11.07 8.89
N LEU A 143 11.36 -10.93 9.87
CA LEU A 143 11.66 -11.05 11.28
C LEU A 143 11.04 -12.33 11.87
N ASP A 144 11.78 -12.96 12.75
CA ASP A 144 11.26 -13.96 13.67
C ASP A 144 10.40 -13.28 14.75
N GLY A 145 9.13 -13.65 14.86
CA GLY A 145 8.19 -13.04 15.82
C GLY A 145 8.38 -13.47 17.27
N ASP A 146 9.21 -14.48 17.55
CA ASP A 146 9.51 -14.93 18.90
C ASP A 146 10.76 -14.26 19.47
N THR A 147 11.81 -14.13 18.65
CA THR A 147 13.11 -13.56 19.06
C THR A 147 13.30 -12.13 18.59
N PHE A 148 12.48 -11.70 17.63
CA PHE A 148 12.60 -10.41 16.94
C PHE A 148 13.97 -10.22 16.26
N ALA A 149 14.57 -11.31 15.81
CA ALA A 149 15.76 -11.30 14.99
C ALA A 149 15.40 -11.09 13.54
N VAL A 150 16.19 -10.30 12.82
CA VAL A 150 16.09 -10.19 11.36
C VAL A 150 16.69 -11.45 10.76
N LEU A 151 15.88 -12.23 10.04
CA LEU A 151 16.30 -13.45 9.36
C LEU A 151 16.83 -13.17 7.96
N ASP A 152 16.22 -12.21 7.27
CA ASP A 152 16.66 -11.75 5.95
C ASP A 152 16.28 -10.29 5.72
N ARG A 153 17.05 -9.60 4.88
CA ARG A 153 16.81 -8.23 4.44
C ARG A 153 17.21 -8.10 2.97
N PHE A 154 16.26 -7.75 2.11
CA PHE A 154 16.47 -7.68 0.67
C PHE A 154 15.87 -6.41 0.05
N PRO A 155 16.44 -5.92 -1.09
CA PRO A 155 15.93 -4.76 -1.79
C PRO A 155 14.61 -5.07 -2.47
N THR A 156 13.74 -4.06 -2.56
CA THR A 156 12.46 -4.11 -3.27
C THR A 156 12.40 -3.05 -4.38
N HIS A 157 11.42 -3.17 -5.27
CA HIS A 157 11.09 -2.11 -6.21
C HIS A 157 10.53 -0.88 -5.48
N PHE A 158 10.41 0.22 -6.20
CA PHE A 158 10.06 1.53 -5.66
C PHE A 158 8.70 1.53 -4.96
N ALA A 159 8.70 1.94 -3.69
CA ALA A 159 7.49 2.20 -2.90
C ALA A 159 6.49 1.03 -2.85
N VAL A 160 6.87 -0.05 -2.18
CA VAL A 160 5.92 -1.14 -1.84
C VAL A 160 4.67 -0.56 -1.19
N HIS A 161 3.50 -0.94 -1.68
CA HIS A 161 2.22 -0.37 -1.30
C HIS A 161 1.09 -1.42 -1.25
N GLY A 162 0.06 -1.12 -0.44
CA GLY A 162 -1.13 -1.96 -0.32
C GLY A 162 -0.99 -3.16 0.60
N GLY A 163 0.12 -3.27 1.30
CA GLY A 163 0.46 -4.36 2.20
C GLY A 163 0.74 -5.69 1.49
N PRO A 164 1.74 -6.44 1.93
CA PRO A 164 1.97 -7.81 1.48
C PRO A 164 0.75 -8.70 1.68
N LYS A 165 0.58 -9.67 0.79
CA LYS A 165 -0.44 -10.72 0.87
C LYS A 165 0.23 -12.08 0.87
N PHE A 166 -0.35 -13.03 1.57
CA PHE A 166 0.27 -14.34 1.80
C PHE A 166 -0.49 -15.45 1.06
N SER A 167 0.22 -16.51 0.70
CA SER A 167 -0.43 -17.76 0.32
C SER A 167 -1.17 -18.36 1.52
N PRO A 168 -2.22 -19.15 1.30
CA PRO A 168 -3.04 -19.70 2.39
C PRO A 168 -2.28 -20.57 3.40
N ASP A 169 -1.17 -21.15 2.99
CA ASP A 169 -0.26 -21.94 3.83
C ASP A 169 0.80 -21.09 4.55
N GLY A 170 0.85 -19.77 4.29
CA GLY A 170 1.81 -18.86 4.88
C GLY A 170 3.23 -18.96 4.32
N ARG A 171 3.48 -19.82 3.31
CA ARG A 171 4.81 -20.01 2.74
C ARG A 171 5.26 -18.86 1.86
N PHE A 172 4.39 -18.37 0.99
CA PHE A 172 4.73 -17.31 0.04
C PHE A 172 4.15 -15.98 0.45
N VAL A 173 4.92 -14.93 0.27
CA VAL A 173 4.45 -13.55 0.35
C VAL A 173 4.52 -12.88 -1.03
N TYR A 174 3.47 -12.17 -1.39
CA TYR A 174 3.34 -11.38 -2.61
C TYR A 174 3.19 -9.92 -2.24
N PHE A 175 3.93 -9.05 -2.92
CA PHE A 175 3.85 -7.63 -2.66
C PHE A 175 3.92 -6.83 -3.95
N ALA A 176 3.22 -5.70 -3.94
CA ALA A 176 3.15 -4.79 -5.07
C ALA A 176 3.93 -3.51 -4.79
N SER A 177 4.60 -2.99 -5.79
CA SER A 177 5.19 -1.66 -5.78
C SER A 177 4.37 -0.67 -6.61
N ARG A 178 4.47 0.62 -6.30
CA ARG A 178 3.70 1.65 -7.01
C ARG A 178 4.09 1.80 -8.47
N ASP A 179 5.30 1.44 -8.85
CA ASP A 179 5.79 1.47 -10.23
C ASP A 179 5.43 0.22 -11.04
N GLY A 180 4.53 -0.61 -10.50
CA GLY A 180 3.87 -1.69 -11.24
C GLY A 180 4.43 -3.08 -11.03
N TRP A 181 5.46 -3.27 -10.23
CA TRP A 181 6.04 -4.58 -10.00
C TRP A 181 5.26 -5.39 -8.98
N ILE A 182 5.12 -6.68 -9.24
CA ILE A 182 4.69 -7.71 -8.30
C ILE A 182 5.86 -8.65 -8.08
N SER A 183 6.19 -8.90 -6.83
CA SER A 183 7.25 -9.81 -6.43
C SER A 183 6.67 -10.94 -5.57
N GLN A 184 7.20 -12.15 -5.73
CA GLN A 184 6.91 -13.34 -4.95
C GLN A 184 8.15 -13.77 -4.17
N TYR A 185 8.02 -13.96 -2.87
CA TYR A 185 9.11 -14.38 -2.00
C TYR A 185 8.71 -15.63 -1.21
N ASP A 186 9.61 -16.62 -1.12
CA ASP A 186 9.45 -17.85 -0.32
C ASP A 186 9.98 -17.63 1.09
N LEU A 187 9.08 -17.51 2.05
CA LEU A 187 9.43 -17.34 3.47
C LEU A 187 10.12 -18.57 4.07
N HIS A 188 9.87 -19.78 3.56
CA HIS A 188 10.54 -21.00 4.05
C HIS A 188 12.03 -21.02 3.67
N ASN A 189 12.37 -20.53 2.48
CA ASN A 189 13.74 -20.54 1.95
C ASN A 189 14.43 -19.18 1.99
N LEU A 190 13.75 -18.13 2.47
CA LEU A 190 14.24 -16.75 2.49
C LEU A 190 14.79 -16.33 1.12
N THR A 191 13.97 -16.50 0.08
CA THR A 191 14.42 -16.37 -1.31
C THR A 191 13.35 -15.73 -2.19
N LEU A 192 13.76 -14.76 -3.03
CA LEU A 192 12.92 -14.17 -4.07
C LEU A 192 12.73 -15.17 -5.23
N ILE A 193 11.47 -15.44 -5.58
CA ILE A 193 11.10 -16.48 -6.55
C ILE A 193 10.87 -15.93 -7.95
N ALA A 194 10.02 -14.92 -8.06
CA ALA A 194 9.65 -14.36 -9.35
C ALA A 194 9.23 -12.89 -9.22
N GLU A 195 9.36 -12.18 -10.31
CA GLU A 195 8.91 -10.80 -10.45
C GLU A 195 8.27 -10.57 -11.81
N ILE A 196 7.28 -9.68 -11.85
CA ILE A 196 6.62 -9.25 -13.08
C ILE A 196 6.12 -7.82 -12.95
N ARG A 197 6.22 -7.02 -14.01
CA ARG A 197 5.68 -5.68 -14.04
C ARG A 197 4.31 -5.69 -14.71
N VAL A 198 3.26 -5.49 -13.93
CA VAL A 198 1.85 -5.60 -14.37
C VAL A 198 1.24 -4.27 -14.84
N GLY A 199 1.94 -3.16 -14.62
CA GLY A 199 1.44 -1.83 -14.96
C GLY A 199 2.48 -0.74 -14.75
N LEU A 200 2.05 0.51 -14.84
CA LEU A 200 2.86 1.71 -14.60
C LEU A 200 2.55 2.35 -13.24
N ASN A 201 1.39 2.03 -12.66
CA ASN A 201 1.00 2.43 -11.32
C ASN A 201 0.03 1.39 -10.76
N THR A 202 0.52 0.52 -9.89
CA THR A 202 -0.28 -0.53 -9.25
C THR A 202 -0.80 -0.05 -7.89
N ARG A 203 -2.07 -0.34 -7.61
CA ARG A 203 -2.73 0.04 -6.35
C ARG A 203 -2.46 -0.97 -5.25
N ASN A 204 -2.83 -2.20 -5.46
CA ASN A 204 -2.60 -3.34 -4.56
C ASN A 204 -2.87 -4.67 -5.28
N LEU A 205 -2.69 -5.76 -4.56
CA LEU A 205 -2.99 -7.10 -5.02
C LEU A 205 -3.81 -7.88 -3.98
N ALA A 206 -4.38 -9.01 -4.44
CA ALA A 206 -4.99 -10.02 -3.58
C ALA A 206 -4.58 -11.43 -4.02
N VAL A 207 -4.53 -12.37 -3.08
CA VAL A 207 -4.25 -13.79 -3.33
C VAL A 207 -5.54 -14.58 -3.12
N SER A 208 -5.86 -15.52 -4.01
CA SER A 208 -7.03 -16.38 -3.86
C SER A 208 -6.89 -17.34 -2.67
N LYS A 209 -8.04 -17.71 -2.06
CA LYS A 209 -8.07 -18.63 -0.91
C LYS A 209 -7.44 -20.00 -1.21
N ASP A 210 -7.51 -20.44 -2.45
CA ASP A 210 -6.93 -21.71 -2.89
C ASP A 210 -5.43 -21.61 -3.26
N GLY A 211 -4.85 -20.41 -3.15
CA GLY A 211 -3.44 -20.16 -3.42
C GLY A 211 -3.04 -20.25 -4.89
N ARG A 212 -4.00 -20.33 -5.84
CA ARG A 212 -3.70 -20.50 -7.28
C ARG A 212 -3.48 -19.19 -8.01
N TRP A 213 -4.07 -18.09 -7.54
CA TRP A 213 -4.19 -16.85 -8.29
C TRP A 213 -3.73 -15.64 -7.49
N VAL A 214 -3.04 -14.74 -8.17
CA VAL A 214 -2.76 -13.38 -7.69
C VAL A 214 -3.45 -12.40 -8.63
N LEU A 215 -4.30 -11.53 -8.09
CA LEU A 215 -4.99 -10.49 -8.84
C LEU A 215 -4.41 -9.13 -8.45
N ALA A 216 -3.78 -8.43 -9.41
CA ALA A 216 -3.28 -7.08 -9.24
C ALA A 216 -4.24 -6.06 -9.84
N GLY A 217 -4.43 -4.93 -9.12
CA GLY A 217 -5.26 -3.83 -9.57
C GLY A 217 -4.44 -2.58 -9.87
N ASN A 218 -4.60 -2.02 -11.06
CA ASN A 218 -3.80 -0.90 -11.55
C ASN A 218 -4.61 0.40 -11.63
N TYR A 219 -3.92 1.52 -11.35
CA TYR A 219 -4.38 2.85 -11.72
C TYR A 219 -4.06 3.16 -13.17
N LEU A 220 -2.88 2.71 -13.63
CA LEU A 220 -2.38 2.97 -14.98
C LEU A 220 -1.64 1.71 -15.51
N PRO A 221 -2.13 1.13 -16.60
CA PRO A 221 -3.46 1.33 -17.18
C PRO A 221 -4.56 0.94 -16.21
N GLY A 222 -5.80 1.45 -16.41
CA GLY A 222 -6.96 1.09 -15.59
C GLY A 222 -7.43 -0.33 -15.87
N ASN A 223 -6.77 -1.33 -15.29
CA ASN A 223 -7.04 -2.74 -15.52
C ASN A 223 -6.77 -3.60 -14.29
N LEU A 224 -7.19 -4.85 -14.39
CA LEU A 224 -6.81 -5.95 -13.50
C LEU A 224 -5.89 -6.89 -14.27
N VAL A 225 -4.88 -7.42 -13.58
CA VAL A 225 -3.95 -8.41 -14.11
C VAL A 225 -3.98 -9.64 -13.23
N LEU A 226 -4.38 -10.76 -13.81
CA LEU A 226 -4.44 -12.07 -13.14
C LEU A 226 -3.17 -12.85 -13.46
N LEU A 227 -2.53 -13.34 -12.42
CA LEU A 227 -1.28 -14.09 -12.47
C LEU A 227 -1.49 -15.49 -11.86
N ASP A 228 -0.73 -16.47 -12.35
CA ASP A 228 -0.55 -17.75 -11.68
C ASP A 228 0.32 -17.53 -10.43
N ALA A 229 -0.16 -17.95 -9.27
CA ALA A 229 0.53 -17.72 -8.01
C ALA A 229 1.82 -18.56 -7.84
N ARG A 230 2.06 -19.56 -8.72
CA ARG A 230 3.25 -20.43 -8.62
C ARG A 230 4.52 -19.74 -9.10
N ASP A 231 4.40 -18.91 -10.14
CA ASP A 231 5.54 -18.32 -10.82
C ASP A 231 5.30 -16.89 -11.32
N LEU A 232 4.15 -16.29 -10.99
CA LEU A 232 3.68 -14.99 -11.46
C LEU A 232 3.48 -14.90 -12.98
N SER A 233 3.36 -16.00 -13.73
CA SER A 233 3.08 -15.95 -15.16
C SER A 233 1.72 -15.31 -15.43
N LEU A 234 1.64 -14.49 -16.49
CA LEU A 234 0.41 -13.79 -16.88
C LEU A 234 -0.65 -14.78 -17.39
N VAL A 235 -1.80 -14.78 -16.73
CA VAL A 235 -2.98 -15.57 -17.10
C VAL A 235 -3.94 -14.76 -17.96
N LYS A 236 -4.38 -13.59 -17.47
CA LYS A 236 -5.39 -12.76 -18.14
C LYS A 236 -5.25 -11.29 -17.72
N THR A 237 -5.58 -10.39 -18.64
CA THR A 237 -5.83 -8.98 -18.33
C THR A 237 -7.33 -8.68 -18.49
N LEU A 238 -7.85 -7.77 -17.67
CA LEU A 238 -9.25 -7.31 -17.75
C LEU A 238 -9.26 -5.78 -17.70
N ASP A 239 -9.70 -5.18 -18.78
CA ASP A 239 -9.95 -3.73 -18.81
C ASP A 239 -11.13 -3.39 -17.90
N THR A 240 -10.93 -2.45 -17.00
CA THR A 240 -11.96 -2.01 -16.07
C THR A 240 -12.67 -0.74 -16.54
N GLY A 241 -12.13 -0.05 -17.53
CA GLY A 241 -12.58 1.29 -17.95
C GLY A 241 -12.47 2.32 -16.82
N SER A 242 -11.70 2.04 -15.76
CA SER A 242 -11.56 2.86 -14.56
C SER A 242 -10.27 2.51 -13.85
N ARG A 243 -9.74 3.44 -13.05
CA ARG A 243 -8.70 3.13 -12.07
C ARG A 243 -9.24 2.18 -11.00
N VAL A 244 -8.42 1.25 -10.54
CA VAL A 244 -8.80 0.32 -9.47
C VAL A 244 -8.48 0.94 -8.11
N SER A 245 -9.48 1.19 -7.26
CA SER A 245 -9.24 1.77 -5.93
C SER A 245 -8.78 0.75 -4.88
N ALA A 246 -9.30 -0.47 -4.92
CA ALA A 246 -8.89 -1.55 -4.02
C ALA A 246 -9.23 -2.93 -4.60
N VAL A 247 -8.42 -3.93 -4.27
CA VAL A 247 -8.64 -5.36 -4.56
C VAL A 247 -8.43 -6.13 -3.28
N TYR A 248 -9.43 -6.92 -2.86
CA TYR A 248 -9.33 -7.81 -1.70
C TYR A 248 -9.89 -9.18 -2.02
N THR A 249 -9.37 -10.21 -1.37
CA THR A 249 -9.97 -11.54 -1.40
C THR A 249 -11.14 -11.62 -0.43
N ALA A 250 -12.18 -12.34 -0.80
CA ALA A 250 -13.30 -12.72 0.06
C ALA A 250 -13.32 -14.26 0.19
N PRO A 251 -12.53 -14.83 1.13
CA PRO A 251 -12.29 -16.27 1.20
C PRO A 251 -13.53 -17.13 1.30
N PRO A 252 -14.56 -16.82 2.12
CA PRO A 252 -15.79 -17.64 2.18
C PRO A 252 -16.61 -17.63 0.89
N ARG A 253 -16.39 -16.62 0.03
CA ARG A 253 -17.08 -16.48 -1.25
C ARG A 253 -16.31 -17.09 -2.43
N ASN A 254 -15.06 -17.50 -2.22
CA ASN A 254 -14.12 -17.88 -3.28
C ASN A 254 -14.07 -16.83 -4.41
N SER A 255 -13.97 -15.57 -4.03
CA SER A 255 -14.02 -14.43 -4.96
C SER A 255 -13.01 -13.34 -4.59
N PHE A 256 -12.58 -12.61 -5.61
CA PHE A 256 -11.97 -11.30 -5.43
C PHE A 256 -13.05 -10.23 -5.51
N ILE A 257 -12.96 -9.21 -4.65
CA ILE A 257 -13.81 -8.04 -4.67
C ILE A 257 -12.96 -6.84 -5.06
N VAL A 258 -13.42 -6.09 -6.05
CA VAL A 258 -12.69 -4.98 -6.66
C VAL A 258 -13.54 -3.72 -6.62
N ALA A 259 -13.05 -2.65 -6.01
CA ALA A 259 -13.67 -1.34 -6.09
C ALA A 259 -13.02 -0.52 -7.20
N LEU A 260 -13.84 0.20 -7.97
CA LEU A 260 -13.44 1.04 -9.08
C LEU A 260 -13.54 2.51 -8.70
N LYS A 261 -12.50 3.29 -9.03
CA LYS A 261 -12.34 4.66 -8.53
C LYS A 261 -13.17 5.70 -9.28
N ASP A 262 -13.46 5.47 -10.55
CA ASP A 262 -14.05 6.47 -11.43
C ASP A 262 -15.50 6.15 -11.80
N VAL A 263 -15.98 4.98 -11.38
CA VAL A 263 -17.36 4.52 -11.61
C VAL A 263 -17.94 3.93 -10.32
N ASN A 264 -19.24 4.08 -10.12
CA ASN A 264 -19.95 3.60 -8.93
C ASN A 264 -20.29 2.09 -9.01
N LYS A 265 -19.25 1.27 -9.14
CA LYS A 265 -19.39 -0.19 -9.28
C LYS A 265 -18.33 -0.93 -8.46
N VAL A 266 -18.77 -2.05 -7.91
CA VAL A 266 -17.91 -3.10 -7.37
C VAL A 266 -17.95 -4.29 -8.32
N TRP A 267 -16.82 -4.91 -8.56
CA TRP A 267 -16.74 -6.15 -9.32
C TRP A 267 -16.44 -7.31 -8.36
N GLU A 268 -17.18 -8.40 -8.54
CA GLU A 268 -16.89 -9.69 -7.92
C GLU A 268 -16.39 -10.65 -9.00
N LEU A 269 -15.19 -11.19 -8.84
CA LEU A 269 -14.57 -12.15 -9.73
C LEU A 269 -14.42 -13.49 -9.00
N SER A 270 -15.26 -14.46 -9.36
CA SER A 270 -15.23 -15.80 -8.76
C SER A 270 -14.04 -16.62 -9.26
N TYR A 271 -13.40 -17.35 -8.35
CA TYR A 271 -12.41 -18.39 -8.63
C TYR A 271 -12.82 -19.75 -8.06
N ALA A 272 -14.12 -19.95 -7.81
CA ALA A 272 -14.65 -21.20 -7.25
C ALA A 272 -14.46 -22.40 -8.17
N ASP A 273 -14.50 -22.19 -9.48
CA ASP A 273 -14.37 -23.25 -10.48
C ASP A 273 -12.91 -23.68 -10.67
N ALA A 274 -12.72 -24.92 -11.12
CA ALA A 274 -11.37 -25.43 -11.46
C ALA A 274 -10.70 -24.62 -12.59
N ARG A 275 -11.51 -24.06 -13.50
CA ARG A 275 -11.09 -23.16 -14.59
C ARG A 275 -12.00 -21.93 -14.62
N PRO A 276 -11.80 -20.97 -13.71
CA PRO A 276 -12.67 -19.82 -13.60
C PRO A 276 -12.55 -18.93 -14.85
N SER A 277 -13.66 -18.41 -15.32
CA SER A 277 -13.70 -17.47 -16.45
C SER A 277 -13.19 -16.08 -16.06
N PHE A 278 -13.28 -15.74 -14.78
CA PHE A 278 -13.03 -14.41 -14.22
C PHE A 278 -13.89 -13.31 -14.87
N GLU A 279 -15.09 -13.67 -15.36
CA GLU A 279 -16.05 -12.67 -15.80
C GLU A 279 -16.62 -11.93 -14.59
N PRO A 280 -16.58 -10.58 -14.59
CA PRO A 280 -16.99 -9.82 -13.43
C PRO A 280 -18.50 -9.78 -13.26
N ARG A 281 -18.98 -10.17 -12.09
CA ARG A 281 -20.30 -9.78 -11.61
C ARG A 281 -20.23 -8.32 -11.17
N ARG A 282 -21.00 -7.45 -11.84
CA ARG A 282 -20.99 -6.00 -11.59
C ARG A 282 -22.07 -5.64 -10.58
N ILE A 283 -21.67 -5.13 -9.43
CA ILE A 283 -22.56 -4.74 -8.33
C ILE A 283 -22.61 -3.20 -8.31
N PRO A 284 -23.80 -2.59 -8.43
CA PRO A 284 -23.93 -1.13 -8.35
C PRO A 284 -23.69 -0.63 -6.93
N ALA A 285 -23.05 0.54 -6.82
CA ALA A 285 -22.92 1.31 -5.60
C ALA A 285 -23.63 2.65 -5.78
N GLN A 286 -23.96 3.34 -4.69
CA GLN A 286 -24.56 4.68 -4.76
C GLN A 286 -23.58 5.75 -5.28
N ASP A 287 -22.29 5.57 -4.95
CA ASP A 287 -21.23 6.48 -5.36
C ASP A 287 -19.94 5.70 -5.63
N VAL A 288 -18.94 6.39 -6.18
CA VAL A 288 -17.59 5.85 -6.35
C VAL A 288 -16.97 5.50 -4.99
N LEU A 289 -16.25 4.40 -4.93
CA LEU A 289 -15.68 3.89 -3.70
C LEU A 289 -14.17 4.15 -3.66
N ASP A 290 -13.71 4.80 -2.61
CA ASP A 290 -12.27 5.04 -2.39
C ASP A 290 -11.62 3.93 -1.57
N ASP A 291 -12.38 3.33 -0.65
CA ASP A 291 -11.92 2.30 0.27
C ASP A 291 -13.12 1.48 0.78
N PHE A 292 -12.86 0.23 1.17
CA PHE A 292 -13.87 -0.64 1.73
C PHE A 292 -13.29 -1.68 2.69
N SER A 293 -14.17 -2.27 3.49
CA SER A 293 -13.92 -3.43 4.33
C SER A 293 -15.10 -4.40 4.25
N PHE A 294 -15.00 -5.56 4.87
CA PHE A 294 -16.06 -6.56 4.91
C PHE A 294 -16.67 -6.68 6.31
N SER A 295 -17.92 -7.16 6.38
CA SER A 295 -18.43 -7.79 7.59
C SER A 295 -17.63 -9.08 7.89
N PRO A 296 -17.57 -9.54 9.15
CA PRO A 296 -16.80 -10.73 9.52
C PRO A 296 -17.18 -12.02 8.75
N ASP A 297 -18.43 -12.10 8.27
CA ASP A 297 -18.97 -13.20 7.48
C ASP A 297 -18.80 -13.00 5.95
N TYR A 298 -18.23 -11.89 5.52
CA TYR A 298 -18.04 -11.51 4.11
C TYR A 298 -19.33 -11.43 3.27
N ARG A 299 -20.48 -11.30 3.93
CA ARG A 299 -21.76 -11.09 3.22
C ARG A 299 -22.00 -9.65 2.84
N GLN A 300 -21.41 -8.73 3.58
CA GLN A 300 -21.61 -7.30 3.39
C GLN A 300 -20.28 -6.59 3.21
N LEU A 301 -20.31 -5.59 2.37
CA LEU A 301 -19.21 -4.70 2.09
C LEU A 301 -19.55 -3.33 2.70
N ILE A 302 -18.65 -2.84 3.56
CA ILE A 302 -18.70 -1.50 4.15
C ILE A 302 -17.83 -0.62 3.27
N ALA A 303 -18.37 0.44 2.69
CA ALA A 303 -17.65 1.29 1.75
C ALA A 303 -17.87 2.77 2.01
N THR A 304 -16.88 3.57 1.68
CA THR A 304 -16.95 5.04 1.77
C THR A 304 -16.54 5.70 0.47
N SER A 305 -17.13 6.88 0.24
CA SER A 305 -16.76 7.77 -0.85
C SER A 305 -16.33 9.13 -0.28
N ARG A 306 -15.29 9.70 -0.87
CA ARG A 306 -14.86 11.06 -0.52
C ARG A 306 -15.86 12.13 -0.95
N LYS A 307 -16.70 11.84 -1.94
CA LYS A 307 -17.66 12.78 -2.50
C LYS A 307 -18.94 12.84 -1.70
N ALA A 308 -19.45 11.71 -1.24
CA ALA A 308 -20.75 11.63 -0.59
C ALA A 308 -20.75 12.01 0.91
N GLY A 309 -19.58 12.08 1.55
CA GLY A 309 -19.46 12.44 2.98
C GLY A 309 -20.09 11.43 3.95
N GLY A 310 -20.36 10.20 3.49
CA GLY A 310 -20.94 9.10 4.27
C GLY A 310 -20.40 7.75 3.84
N GLY A 311 -20.87 6.69 4.50
CA GLY A 311 -20.61 5.32 4.13
C GLY A 311 -21.87 4.62 3.66
N GLN A 312 -21.71 3.50 2.96
CA GLN A 312 -22.79 2.63 2.52
C GLN A 312 -22.46 1.17 2.82
N VAL A 313 -23.47 0.38 3.05
CA VAL A 313 -23.37 -1.08 3.19
C VAL A 313 -23.98 -1.72 1.97
N ILE A 314 -23.21 -2.57 1.28
CA ILE A 314 -23.66 -3.33 0.12
C ILE A 314 -23.75 -4.81 0.52
N ASP A 315 -24.93 -5.40 0.39
CA ASP A 315 -25.10 -6.85 0.50
C ASP A 315 -24.58 -7.51 -0.77
N LEU A 316 -23.55 -8.34 -0.64
CA LEU A 316 -22.87 -8.95 -1.77
C LEU A 316 -23.68 -10.07 -2.43
N ASP A 317 -24.62 -10.69 -1.72
CA ASP A 317 -25.45 -11.75 -2.29
C ASP A 317 -26.53 -11.15 -3.21
N SER A 318 -27.29 -10.19 -2.72
CA SER A 318 -28.31 -9.50 -3.52
C SER A 318 -27.74 -8.47 -4.50
N GLY A 319 -26.52 -7.97 -4.25
CA GLY A 319 -25.90 -6.88 -5.00
C GLY A 319 -26.58 -5.54 -4.80
N ARG A 320 -27.18 -5.29 -3.63
CA ARG A 320 -27.93 -4.07 -3.32
C ARG A 320 -27.31 -3.31 -2.16
N VAL A 321 -27.41 -2.00 -2.18
CA VAL A 321 -27.17 -1.16 -1.02
C VAL A 321 -28.31 -1.39 -0.02
N VAL A 322 -27.97 -1.76 1.21
CA VAL A 322 -28.96 -2.09 2.26
C VAL A 322 -29.15 -0.94 3.26
N THR A 323 -28.14 -0.11 3.48
CA THR A 323 -28.24 1.06 4.35
C THR A 323 -27.07 2.01 4.13
N ASP A 324 -27.25 3.24 4.58
CA ASP A 324 -26.18 4.23 4.75
C ASP A 324 -25.59 4.15 6.16
N ILE A 325 -24.30 4.52 6.29
CA ILE A 325 -23.63 4.60 7.59
C ILE A 325 -23.24 6.06 7.83
N PRO A 326 -23.52 6.61 9.02
CA PRO A 326 -23.23 8.01 9.37
C PRO A 326 -21.73 8.24 9.64
N LEU A 327 -20.89 7.99 8.64
CA LEU A 327 -19.46 8.24 8.67
C LEU A 327 -19.16 9.60 8.05
N SER A 328 -18.49 10.46 8.79
CA SER A 328 -18.10 11.79 8.30
C SER A 328 -16.59 11.89 8.07
N GLY A 329 -16.17 12.80 7.21
CA GLY A 329 -14.76 13.02 6.89
C GLY A 329 -14.23 11.97 5.90
N MET A 330 -13.03 11.46 6.15
CA MET A 330 -12.37 10.44 5.32
C MET A 330 -12.00 9.21 6.18
N PRO A 331 -12.96 8.33 6.49
CA PRO A 331 -12.66 7.07 7.18
C PRO A 331 -11.71 6.21 6.34
N HIS A 332 -10.78 5.53 6.99
CA HIS A 332 -9.84 4.60 6.34
C HIS A 332 -10.25 3.16 6.64
N LEU A 333 -11.23 2.66 5.92
CA LEU A 333 -11.89 1.38 6.19
C LEU A 333 -10.96 0.18 6.05
N GLY A 334 -10.08 0.18 5.05
CA GLY A 334 -9.09 -0.88 4.84
C GLY A 334 -8.08 -1.03 5.98
N SER A 335 -7.97 -0.03 6.87
CA SER A 335 -7.17 -0.08 8.09
C SER A 335 -8.02 -0.12 9.36
N GLY A 336 -9.34 -0.20 9.23
CA GLY A 336 -10.25 -0.43 10.35
C GLY A 336 -10.11 -1.85 10.90
N THR A 337 -10.71 -2.08 12.05
CA THR A 337 -10.68 -3.37 12.72
C THR A 337 -12.04 -3.69 13.36
N TYR A 338 -12.32 -4.97 13.54
CA TYR A 338 -13.54 -5.43 14.20
C TYR A 338 -13.24 -6.34 15.38
N TRP A 339 -14.13 -6.35 16.35
CA TRP A 339 -14.06 -7.23 17.51
C TRP A 339 -15.45 -7.47 18.09
N GLN A 340 -15.56 -8.45 19.00
CA GLN A 340 -16.78 -8.68 19.76
C GLN A 340 -16.82 -7.81 21.02
N ARG A 341 -17.91 -7.05 21.19
CA ARG A 341 -18.22 -6.26 22.37
C ARG A 341 -19.59 -6.68 22.90
N ASN A 342 -19.64 -7.21 24.13
CA ASN A 342 -20.87 -7.73 24.74
C ASN A 342 -21.66 -8.70 23.84
N GLY A 343 -20.93 -9.59 23.13
CA GLY A 343 -21.53 -10.56 22.21
C GLY A 343 -22.02 -9.99 20.86
N GLN A 344 -21.74 -8.72 20.56
CA GLN A 344 -22.06 -8.07 19.28
C GLN A 344 -20.78 -7.68 18.54
N TRP A 345 -20.78 -7.89 17.23
CA TRP A 345 -19.68 -7.41 16.39
C TRP A 345 -19.74 -5.89 16.23
N VAL A 346 -18.62 -5.26 16.48
CA VAL A 346 -18.41 -3.84 16.23
C VAL A 346 -17.22 -3.65 15.28
N PHE A 347 -17.28 -2.59 14.48
CA PHE A 347 -16.22 -2.18 13.57
C PHE A 347 -15.77 -0.76 13.95
N ALA A 348 -14.47 -0.54 14.02
CA ALA A 348 -13.92 0.78 14.22
C ALA A 348 -13.01 1.17 13.07
N THR A 349 -13.05 2.45 12.70
CA THR A 349 -12.23 3.01 11.63
C THR A 349 -11.62 4.34 12.06
N PRO A 350 -10.30 4.54 11.78
CA PRO A 350 -9.67 5.84 11.97
C PRO A 350 -10.13 6.80 10.86
N ASN A 351 -9.90 8.08 11.04
CA ASN A 351 -10.26 9.09 10.07
C ASN A 351 -9.01 9.90 9.68
N ILE A 352 -8.72 9.96 8.38
CA ILE A 352 -7.51 10.63 7.86
C ILE A 352 -7.67 12.13 7.65
N SER A 353 -8.86 12.68 7.86
CA SER A 353 -9.13 14.11 7.75
C SER A 353 -9.59 14.77 9.06
N LYS A 354 -9.92 13.96 10.08
CA LYS A 354 -10.42 14.43 11.37
C LYS A 354 -9.77 13.63 12.51
N GLY A 355 -9.49 14.30 13.62
CA GLY A 355 -9.04 13.65 14.87
C GLY A 355 -10.17 12.89 15.53
N GLN A 356 -10.59 11.78 14.97
CA GLN A 356 -11.65 10.92 15.51
C GLN A 356 -11.57 9.48 15.01
N ILE A 357 -12.09 8.57 15.81
CA ILE A 357 -12.36 7.18 15.45
C ILE A 357 -13.86 6.97 15.54
N SER A 358 -14.45 6.34 14.53
CA SER A 358 -15.87 5.96 14.53
C SER A 358 -16.02 4.48 14.85
N VAL A 359 -16.89 4.15 15.81
CA VAL A 359 -17.23 2.77 16.21
C VAL A 359 -18.67 2.49 15.81
N ILE A 360 -18.89 1.42 15.04
CA ILE A 360 -20.16 1.07 14.40
C ILE A 360 -20.61 -0.30 14.90
N ASP A 361 -21.89 -0.46 15.19
CA ASP A 361 -22.54 -1.76 15.40
C ASP A 361 -22.77 -2.45 14.06
N LEU A 362 -22.23 -3.66 13.87
CA LEU A 362 -22.34 -4.38 12.59
C LEU A 362 -23.69 -5.09 12.38
N LYS A 363 -24.57 -5.12 13.38
CA LYS A 363 -25.90 -5.66 13.25
C LYS A 363 -26.92 -4.60 12.81
N THR A 364 -26.80 -3.41 13.39
CA THR A 364 -27.75 -2.30 13.14
C THR A 364 -27.20 -1.24 12.19
N TRP A 365 -25.89 -1.27 11.91
CA TRP A 365 -25.15 -0.27 11.12
C TRP A 365 -25.20 1.15 11.73
N SER A 366 -25.54 1.24 13.01
CA SER A 366 -25.58 2.51 13.73
C SER A 366 -24.23 2.88 14.32
N LEU A 367 -23.98 4.17 14.41
CA LEU A 367 -22.82 4.71 15.11
C LEU A 367 -23.01 4.54 16.64
N ILE A 368 -22.15 3.73 17.26
CA ILE A 368 -22.13 3.56 18.72
C ILE A 368 -21.44 4.74 19.36
N LYS A 369 -20.27 5.14 18.84
CA LYS A 369 -19.44 6.19 19.44
C LYS A 369 -18.50 6.83 18.41
N GLN A 370 -18.29 8.13 18.57
CA GLN A 370 -17.13 8.83 18.00
C GLN A 370 -16.17 9.13 19.13
N ILE A 371 -14.94 8.65 19.01
CA ILE A 371 -13.88 8.83 20.00
C ILE A 371 -12.96 9.93 19.47
N PRO A 372 -12.92 11.11 20.13
CA PRO A 372 -12.00 12.17 19.73
C PRO A 372 -10.55 11.74 20.00
N THR A 373 -9.65 12.04 19.04
CA THR A 373 -8.21 11.75 19.10
C THR A 373 -7.40 13.03 18.98
N LEU A 374 -6.11 12.98 19.31
CA LEU A 374 -5.21 14.14 19.26
C LEU A 374 -4.99 14.68 17.83
N GLY A 375 -5.31 13.88 16.83
CA GLY A 375 -5.22 14.26 15.41
C GLY A 375 -5.74 13.14 14.52
N PRO A 376 -5.78 13.37 13.18
CA PRO A 376 -6.22 12.36 12.23
C PRO A 376 -5.32 11.12 12.26
N GLY A 377 -5.94 9.92 12.27
CA GLY A 377 -5.27 8.63 12.28
C GLY A 377 -5.30 7.94 10.93
N PHE A 378 -4.43 6.94 10.74
CA PHE A 378 -4.34 6.18 9.51
C PHE A 378 -4.49 4.68 9.71
N PHE A 379 -3.90 4.10 10.78
CA PHE A 379 -3.91 2.66 11.05
C PHE A 379 -4.48 2.32 12.41
N MET A 380 -5.27 1.26 12.43
CA MET A 380 -5.76 0.62 13.66
C MET A 380 -5.49 -0.86 13.63
N ARG A 381 -5.18 -1.44 14.78
CA ARG A 381 -5.02 -2.88 14.97
C ARG A 381 -5.47 -3.30 16.35
N SER A 382 -5.90 -4.53 16.44
CA SER A 382 -6.14 -5.22 17.69
C SER A 382 -5.77 -6.70 17.54
N HIS A 383 -5.98 -7.46 18.57
CA HIS A 383 -5.87 -8.91 18.60
C HIS A 383 -6.93 -9.47 19.54
N VAL A 384 -7.41 -10.70 19.32
CA VAL A 384 -8.42 -11.34 20.19
C VAL A 384 -7.97 -11.37 21.65
N ASN A 385 -6.67 -11.61 21.90
CA ASN A 385 -6.05 -11.66 23.23
C ASN A 385 -5.67 -10.27 23.79
N SER A 386 -5.86 -9.17 23.04
CA SER A 386 -5.57 -7.82 23.51
C SER A 386 -6.82 -7.16 24.07
N ARG A 387 -6.68 -6.51 25.25
CA ARG A 387 -7.71 -5.65 25.82
C ARG A 387 -7.97 -4.40 24.97
N TYR A 388 -6.94 -3.95 24.26
CA TYR A 388 -6.95 -2.66 23.59
C TYR A 388 -7.00 -2.79 22.06
N VAL A 389 -7.61 -1.78 21.44
CA VAL A 389 -7.37 -1.42 20.04
C VAL A 389 -6.33 -0.31 20.03
N TRP A 390 -5.29 -0.49 19.24
CA TRP A 390 -4.22 0.49 19.05
C TRP A 390 -4.48 1.31 17.79
N SER A 391 -4.39 2.62 17.90
CA SER A 391 -4.58 3.56 16.79
C SER A 391 -3.53 4.64 16.80
N ASP A 392 -2.96 4.92 15.64
CA ASP A 392 -2.02 6.04 15.49
C ASP A 392 -2.75 7.40 15.37
N VAL A 393 -1.95 8.46 15.58
CA VAL A 393 -2.28 9.86 15.29
C VAL A 393 -1.37 10.29 14.14
N PHE A 394 -1.58 9.76 12.96
CA PHE A 394 -0.61 9.84 11.86
C PHE A 394 -0.34 11.26 11.34
N PHE A 395 -1.32 12.13 11.42
CA PHE A 395 -1.27 13.48 10.90
C PHE A 395 -1.38 14.55 11.99
N GLY A 396 -0.71 15.66 11.79
CA GLY A 396 -0.74 16.81 12.71
C GLY A 396 0.45 16.84 13.68
N PRO A 397 0.41 17.76 14.66
CA PRO A 397 1.54 17.99 15.58
C PRO A 397 1.76 16.85 16.57
N ASP A 398 0.74 16.04 16.84
CA ASP A 398 0.80 14.92 17.80
C ASP A 398 1.03 13.56 17.09
N ASN A 399 1.68 13.57 15.92
CA ASN A 399 1.92 12.36 15.13
C ASN A 399 2.91 11.36 15.76
N ASP A 400 3.49 11.70 16.90
CA ASP A 400 4.29 10.81 17.74
C ASP A 400 3.45 10.01 18.76
N ALA A 401 2.12 10.21 18.78
CA ALA A 401 1.22 9.57 19.72
C ALA A 401 0.55 8.31 19.15
N ILE A 402 0.37 7.32 20.03
CA ILE A 402 -0.45 6.12 19.79
C ILE A 402 -1.51 6.05 20.90
N HIS A 403 -2.76 5.96 20.51
CA HIS A 403 -3.89 5.74 21.43
C HIS A 403 -4.19 4.25 21.61
N LEU A 404 -4.40 3.83 22.85
CA LEU A 404 -4.89 2.53 23.23
C LEU A 404 -6.33 2.69 23.72
N ILE A 405 -7.27 2.16 22.96
CA ILE A 405 -8.70 2.26 23.21
C ILE A 405 -9.17 0.95 23.84
N ASP A 406 -9.78 1.03 25.02
CA ASP A 406 -10.37 -0.13 25.67
C ASP A 406 -11.57 -0.64 24.86
N LYS A 407 -11.56 -1.92 24.50
CA LYS A 407 -12.57 -2.56 23.65
C LYS A 407 -13.97 -2.55 24.26
N GLN A 408 -14.10 -2.52 25.59
CA GLN A 408 -15.38 -2.60 26.29
C GLN A 408 -15.94 -1.21 26.56
N THR A 409 -15.14 -0.29 27.10
CA THR A 409 -15.60 1.06 27.44
C THR A 409 -15.61 2.01 26.26
N LEU A 410 -14.83 1.72 25.22
CA LEU A 410 -14.61 2.59 24.05
C LEU A 410 -14.02 3.96 24.46
N GLU A 411 -13.18 3.96 25.49
CA GLU A 411 -12.43 5.14 25.95
C GLU A 411 -10.95 4.97 25.63
N ILE A 412 -10.24 6.09 25.42
CA ILE A 412 -8.77 6.08 25.35
C ILE A 412 -8.25 5.82 26.75
N ALA A 413 -7.76 4.60 26.98
CA ALA A 413 -7.19 4.21 28.28
C ALA A 413 -5.77 4.72 28.45
N HIS A 414 -4.97 4.71 27.37
CA HIS A 414 -3.57 5.14 27.37
C HIS A 414 -3.24 5.89 26.10
N THR A 415 -2.24 6.78 26.19
CA THR A 415 -1.59 7.43 25.05
C THR A 415 -0.10 7.28 25.24
N LEU A 416 0.55 6.56 24.32
CA LEU A 416 2.00 6.38 24.32
C LEU A 416 2.64 7.39 23.38
N ARG A 417 3.86 7.86 23.71
CA ARG A 417 4.73 8.67 22.85
C ARG A 417 6.12 8.02 22.82
N PRO A 418 6.31 6.99 21.98
CA PRO A 418 7.51 6.14 22.00
C PRO A 418 8.80 6.89 21.73
N VAL A 419 8.75 7.84 20.79
CA VAL A 419 9.87 8.75 20.46
C VAL A 419 9.30 10.14 20.19
N PRO A 420 9.34 11.06 21.15
CA PRO A 420 8.80 12.40 20.99
C PRO A 420 9.29 13.08 19.70
N GLY A 421 8.36 13.65 18.94
CA GLY A 421 8.62 14.35 17.69
C GLY A 421 8.91 13.46 16.46
N LYS A 422 8.90 12.13 16.58
CA LYS A 422 8.97 11.19 15.45
C LYS A 422 7.66 10.47 15.25
N THR A 423 7.17 10.42 14.02
CA THR A 423 5.88 9.76 13.70
C THR A 423 5.85 8.31 14.16
N ALA A 424 4.90 8.00 15.04
CA ALA A 424 4.60 6.65 15.49
C ALA A 424 3.38 6.12 14.72
N ALA A 425 3.52 4.98 14.06
CA ALA A 425 2.46 4.50 13.16
C ALA A 425 2.46 2.99 13.01
N HIS A 426 1.34 2.49 12.52
CA HIS A 426 1.12 1.11 12.10
C HIS A 426 1.59 0.11 13.16
N VAL A 427 0.69 -0.49 13.86
CA VAL A 427 0.95 -1.58 14.81
C VAL A 427 0.62 -2.94 14.19
N GLU A 428 1.29 -3.98 14.63
CA GLU A 428 0.94 -5.38 14.33
C GLU A 428 1.30 -6.25 15.54
N PHE A 429 0.48 -7.27 15.77
CA PHE A 429 0.65 -8.19 16.90
C PHE A 429 1.41 -9.45 16.48
N THR A 430 2.13 -10.08 17.44
CA THR A 430 2.54 -11.47 17.29
C THR A 430 1.31 -12.38 17.16
N ARG A 431 1.48 -13.57 16.61
CA ARG A 431 0.39 -14.52 16.37
C ARG A 431 -0.44 -14.84 17.62
N ASP A 432 0.20 -14.87 18.79
CA ASP A 432 -0.44 -15.10 20.10
C ASP A 432 -0.99 -13.81 20.74
N GLY A 433 -0.70 -12.65 20.16
CA GLY A 433 -1.10 -11.34 20.68
C GLY A 433 -0.30 -10.86 21.89
N ARG A 434 0.77 -11.56 22.27
CA ARG A 434 1.58 -11.20 23.43
C ARG A 434 2.38 -9.92 23.23
N TYR A 435 2.94 -9.74 22.06
CA TYR A 435 3.74 -8.57 21.74
C TYR A 435 3.11 -7.73 20.62
N VAL A 436 3.43 -6.45 20.65
CA VAL A 436 2.98 -5.46 19.66
C VAL A 436 4.21 -4.76 19.09
N LEU A 437 4.35 -4.81 17.77
CA LEU A 437 5.39 -4.14 17.03
C LEU A 437 4.85 -2.81 16.49
N LEU A 438 5.52 -1.71 16.82
CA LEU A 438 5.17 -0.34 16.43
C LEU A 438 6.29 0.27 15.60
N SER A 439 5.97 0.93 14.49
CA SER A 439 6.92 1.67 13.66
C SER A 439 7.17 3.08 14.15
N ILE A 440 8.42 3.48 14.24
CA ILE A 440 8.85 4.87 14.24
C ILE A 440 9.23 5.23 12.80
N TRP A 441 8.33 5.95 12.13
CA TRP A 441 8.40 6.23 10.71
C TRP A 441 9.29 7.44 10.38
N ALA A 442 10.59 7.28 10.62
CA ALA A 442 11.63 8.26 10.38
C ALA A 442 12.84 7.61 9.71
N THR A 443 13.68 8.37 9.04
CA THR A 443 14.91 7.88 8.39
C THR A 443 15.80 7.14 9.40
N GLU A 444 16.03 7.72 10.57
CA GLU A 444 16.61 7.04 11.73
C GLU A 444 15.47 6.55 12.63
N GLY A 445 14.70 5.61 12.12
CA GLY A 445 13.54 5.03 12.78
C GLY A 445 13.85 3.72 13.48
N ALA A 446 12.81 3.05 13.90
CA ALA A 446 12.89 1.74 14.55
C ALA A 446 11.57 1.00 14.49
N LEU A 447 11.62 -0.33 14.67
CA LEU A 447 10.52 -1.08 15.23
C LEU A 447 10.70 -1.14 16.74
N ILE A 448 9.64 -0.79 17.48
CA ILE A 448 9.60 -0.92 18.94
C ILE A 448 8.64 -2.06 19.27
N VAL A 449 9.08 -2.98 20.07
CA VAL A 449 8.29 -4.11 20.55
C VAL A 449 7.82 -3.82 21.96
N TYR A 450 6.51 -3.89 22.18
CA TYR A 450 5.87 -3.76 23.48
C TYR A 450 5.28 -5.09 23.92
N ASP A 451 5.34 -5.39 25.21
CA ASP A 451 4.44 -6.38 25.80
C ASP A 451 3.02 -5.79 25.79
N SER A 452 2.05 -6.52 25.23
CA SER A 452 0.68 -6.00 25.01
C SER A 452 -0.14 -5.85 26.28
N GLN A 453 0.30 -6.44 27.40
CA GLN A 453 -0.38 -6.39 28.69
C GLN A 453 0.23 -5.34 29.62
N THR A 454 1.57 -5.35 29.75
CA THR A 454 2.28 -4.42 30.65
C THR A 454 2.51 -3.06 30.01
N LEU A 455 2.49 -3.00 28.68
CA LEU A 455 2.80 -1.83 27.85
C LEU A 455 4.27 -1.37 28.00
N GLU A 456 5.14 -2.25 28.49
CA GLU A 456 6.56 -2.00 28.58
C GLU A 456 7.27 -2.27 27.26
N GLU A 457 8.23 -1.45 26.90
CA GLU A 457 9.12 -1.69 25.76
C GLU A 457 10.07 -2.84 26.08
N VAL A 458 10.02 -3.92 25.27
CA VAL A 458 10.87 -5.10 25.47
C VAL A 458 12.04 -5.16 24.50
N LYS A 459 11.91 -4.52 23.33
CA LYS A 459 12.98 -4.48 22.32
C LYS A 459 12.81 -3.29 21.39
N ARG A 460 13.93 -2.79 20.89
CA ARG A 460 14.00 -1.76 19.84
C ARG A 460 14.96 -2.20 18.76
N ILE A 461 14.48 -2.19 17.51
CA ILE A 461 15.23 -2.63 16.32
C ILE A 461 15.39 -1.41 15.42
N PRO A 462 16.60 -0.86 15.27
CA PRO A 462 16.85 0.26 14.36
C PRO A 462 16.50 -0.13 12.92
N MET A 463 15.74 0.72 12.22
CA MET A 463 15.33 0.53 10.82
C MET A 463 15.17 1.87 10.12
N ASN A 464 15.33 1.87 8.79
CA ASN A 464 15.20 3.07 7.97
C ASN A 464 13.76 3.27 7.51
N LYS A 465 13.01 4.09 8.25
CA LYS A 465 11.61 4.44 7.96
C LYS A 465 10.73 3.18 7.76
N PRO A 466 10.68 2.27 8.74
CA PRO A 466 9.79 1.12 8.65
C PRO A 466 8.35 1.62 8.54
N SER A 467 7.61 1.20 7.51
CA SER A 467 6.23 1.65 7.29
C SER A 467 5.23 0.62 7.78
N GLY A 468 4.99 -0.44 7.03
CA GLY A 468 4.08 -1.51 7.37
C GLY A 468 4.81 -2.74 7.88
N LYS A 469 4.19 -3.47 8.79
CA LYS A 469 4.61 -4.80 9.20
C LYS A 469 3.40 -5.71 9.33
N TYR A 470 3.60 -6.97 8.99
CA TYR A 470 2.49 -7.91 8.77
C TYR A 470 2.91 -9.27 9.33
N ASN A 471 2.18 -9.75 10.33
CA ASN A 471 2.36 -11.10 10.85
C ASN A 471 1.70 -12.11 9.92
N VAL A 472 2.42 -13.16 9.56
CA VAL A 472 1.94 -14.18 8.62
C VAL A 472 0.66 -14.85 9.13
N GLY A 473 0.68 -15.38 10.36
CA GLY A 473 -0.47 -16.09 10.94
C GLY A 473 -1.72 -15.22 11.03
N ASN A 474 -1.60 -13.99 11.53
CA ASN A 474 -2.73 -13.07 11.63
C ASN A 474 -3.37 -12.78 10.27
N LYS A 475 -2.57 -12.72 9.19
CA LYS A 475 -3.05 -12.44 7.85
C LYS A 475 -3.63 -13.66 7.14
N VAL A 476 -3.07 -14.84 7.37
CA VAL A 476 -3.54 -16.11 6.78
C VAL A 476 -4.83 -16.57 7.45
N GLU A 477 -4.91 -16.45 8.77
CA GLU A 477 -6.06 -16.88 9.57
C GLU A 477 -7.20 -15.83 9.57
N PHE A 478 -6.97 -14.62 9.04
CA PHE A 478 -7.89 -13.49 9.11
C PHE A 478 -8.34 -13.23 10.56
N ALA A 479 -7.37 -13.23 11.47
CA ALA A 479 -7.59 -13.12 12.90
C ALA A 479 -8.38 -11.86 13.26
N GLU A 480 -9.22 -11.97 14.32
CA GLU A 480 -9.94 -10.83 14.90
C GLU A 480 -8.95 -9.70 15.22
N GLY A 481 -9.30 -8.50 14.84
CA GLY A 481 -8.47 -7.31 15.09
C GLY A 481 -7.48 -7.00 13.98
N THR A 482 -7.25 -7.91 13.02
CA THR A 482 -6.44 -7.61 11.83
C THR A 482 -7.26 -6.89 10.76
N SER A 483 -6.59 -6.17 9.87
CA SER A 483 -7.20 -5.56 8.68
C SER A 483 -6.78 -6.30 7.41
N HIS A 484 -7.45 -6.04 6.31
CA HIS A 484 -7.16 -6.60 4.99
C HIS A 484 -5.87 -6.11 4.36
#